data_fd1307d20afefd8d9978ae99780e98c2
#
_entry.id   fd1307d20afefd8d9978ae99780e98c2
#
_cell.length_a   1.000
_cell.length_b   1.000
_cell.length_c   1.000
_cell.angle_alpha   90.00
_cell.angle_beta   90.00
_cell.angle_gamma   90.00
#
_symmetry.space_group_name_H-M   'P 1'
#
loop_
_entity.id
_entity.type
_entity.pdbx_description
1 polymer ?
#
loop_
_entity_poly.entity_id
_entity_poly.type
_entity_poly.pdbx_seq_one_letter_code
_entity_poly.pdbx_strand_id
1 'polypeptide(L)'
;RVSFGVQDYSERVQKAIHRLQPFHNVAKVTFWAREIGYTSIGHDIIFGLPFQEIEDVIDTIEKTKSLQPDRLAFYSYAHVPWIKGNGQRGFNDEDIPKDDKKRMLYETGKKLLYENGYQEIGMDHFALETDSLYKAFKDGTLHRNFMGYSSSKTQLMIGLGVSSISDSWYSFAQNVKNLEDYYQILE
;
A
#
# COMPACT_ATOMS: atom_id res chain seq x y z
N ARG A 1 7.98 -4.70 -11.86
CA ARG A 1 7.50 -3.93 -10.73
C ARG A 1 7.26 -4.82 -9.52
N VAL A 2 7.56 -4.32 -8.32
CA VAL A 2 7.27 -4.96 -7.04
C VAL A 2 6.81 -3.89 -6.04
N SER A 3 5.99 -4.24 -5.05
CA SER A 3 5.69 -3.35 -3.92
C SER A 3 5.79 -4.11 -2.59
N PHE A 4 6.14 -3.36 -1.55
CA PHE A 4 6.35 -3.87 -0.20
C PHE A 4 5.45 -3.10 0.77
N GLY A 5 4.66 -3.84 1.54
CA GLY A 5 3.87 -3.26 2.61
C GLY A 5 4.75 -2.91 3.80
N VAL A 6 5.02 -1.65 4.01
CA VAL A 6 5.81 -1.11 5.13
C VAL A 6 4.91 -0.81 6.32
N GLN A 7 3.81 -0.19 6.08
CA GLN A 7 2.81 0.33 7.02
C GLN A 7 3.34 1.50 7.85
N ASP A 8 4.24 1.26 8.79
CA ASP A 8 4.86 2.22 9.69
C ASP A 8 6.18 1.66 10.24
N TYR A 9 7.15 2.50 10.62
CA TYR A 9 8.42 2.08 11.20
C TYR A 9 8.47 2.23 12.73
N SER A 10 7.47 2.84 13.35
CA SER A 10 7.37 2.93 14.81
C SER A 10 7.12 1.55 15.41
N GLU A 11 8.01 1.09 16.28
CA GLU A 11 7.87 -0.23 16.93
C GLU A 11 6.58 -0.33 17.75
N ARG A 12 6.17 0.77 18.39
CA ARG A 12 4.90 0.87 19.13
C ARG A 12 3.72 0.60 18.21
N VAL A 13 3.66 1.27 17.06
CA VAL A 13 2.60 1.10 16.06
C VAL A 13 2.64 -0.31 15.48
N GLN A 14 3.80 -0.82 15.11
CA GLN A 14 3.97 -2.17 14.58
C GLN A 14 3.49 -3.26 15.55
N LYS A 15 3.78 -3.10 16.85
CA LYS A 15 3.28 -4.02 17.89
C LYS A 15 1.76 -4.01 17.97
N ALA A 16 1.14 -2.83 17.91
CA ALA A 16 -0.32 -2.70 17.99
C ALA A 16 -1.04 -3.40 16.82
N ILE A 17 -0.47 -3.37 15.63
CA ILE A 17 -1.03 -4.02 14.45
C ILE A 17 -0.50 -5.46 14.24
N HIS A 18 0.23 -6.01 15.21
CA HIS A 18 0.85 -7.35 15.17
C HIS A 18 1.72 -7.58 13.93
N ARG A 19 2.44 -6.55 13.47
CA ARG A 19 3.29 -6.62 12.29
C ARG A 19 4.66 -5.98 12.56
N LEU A 20 5.55 -6.76 13.16
CA LEU A 20 6.93 -6.33 13.39
C LEU A 20 7.74 -6.45 12.10
N GLN A 21 8.13 -5.32 11.55
CA GLN A 21 8.87 -5.22 10.30
C GLN A 21 9.95 -4.14 10.42
N PRO A 22 11.12 -4.48 10.99
CA PRO A 22 12.18 -3.51 11.20
C PRO A 22 12.66 -2.90 9.88
N PHE A 23 13.07 -1.63 9.93
CA PHE A 23 13.55 -0.86 8.78
C PHE A 23 14.62 -1.60 7.96
N HIS A 24 15.58 -2.26 8.62
CA HIS A 24 16.66 -2.97 7.92
C HIS A 24 16.14 -4.11 7.03
N ASN A 25 15.02 -4.76 7.38
CA ASN A 25 14.42 -5.79 6.53
C ASN A 25 13.82 -5.19 5.26
N VAL A 26 13.13 -4.04 5.39
CA VAL A 26 12.59 -3.32 4.23
C VAL A 26 13.71 -2.81 3.34
N ALA A 27 14.76 -2.23 3.93
CA ALA A 27 15.95 -1.78 3.22
C ALA A 27 16.58 -2.93 2.41
N LYS A 28 16.75 -4.09 3.04
CA LYS A 28 17.34 -5.28 2.43
C LYS A 28 16.53 -5.78 1.23
N VAL A 29 15.20 -5.91 1.37
CA VAL A 29 14.37 -6.39 0.25
C VAL A 29 14.24 -5.36 -0.85
N THR A 30 14.24 -4.06 -0.52
CA THR A 30 14.27 -2.96 -1.51
C THR A 30 15.57 -3.01 -2.32
N PHE A 31 16.71 -3.16 -1.64
CA PHE A 31 18.01 -3.32 -2.29
C PHE A 31 18.03 -4.54 -3.21
N TRP A 32 17.63 -5.70 -2.72
CA TRP A 32 17.57 -6.91 -3.54
C TRP A 32 16.65 -6.77 -4.75
N ALA A 33 15.53 -6.09 -4.61
CA ALA A 33 14.65 -5.83 -5.74
C ALA A 33 15.36 -5.01 -6.83
N ARG A 34 16.18 -4.00 -6.46
CA ARG A 34 17.01 -3.26 -7.41
C ARG A 34 18.06 -4.16 -8.08
N GLU A 35 18.77 -4.97 -7.30
CA GLU A 35 19.77 -5.92 -7.79
C GLU A 35 19.21 -6.93 -8.81
N ILE A 36 18.00 -7.43 -8.57
CA ILE A 36 17.28 -8.35 -9.48
C ILE A 36 16.82 -7.63 -10.77
N GLY A 37 16.81 -6.29 -10.78
CA GLY A 37 16.46 -5.50 -11.96
C GLY A 37 15.03 -4.94 -11.97
N TYR A 38 14.34 -4.89 -10.83
CA TYR A 38 13.06 -4.17 -10.77
C TYR A 38 13.27 -2.67 -10.95
N THR A 39 12.64 -2.12 -11.97
CA THR A 39 12.75 -0.70 -12.34
C THR A 39 11.70 0.19 -11.69
N SER A 40 10.71 -0.40 -11.04
CA SER A 40 9.68 0.32 -10.28
C SER A 40 9.39 -0.45 -8.99
N ILE A 41 9.75 0.15 -7.87
CA ILE A 41 9.52 -0.38 -6.52
C ILE A 41 8.54 0.53 -5.81
N GLY A 42 7.48 -0.07 -5.24
CA GLY A 42 6.48 0.62 -4.44
C GLY A 42 6.62 0.31 -2.96
N HIS A 43 6.36 1.29 -2.09
CA HIS A 43 6.16 1.07 -0.67
C HIS A 43 4.74 1.49 -0.29
N ASP A 44 4.07 0.67 0.52
CA ASP A 44 2.76 0.97 1.06
C ASP A 44 2.92 1.38 2.52
N ILE A 45 2.56 2.62 2.85
CA ILE A 45 2.57 3.20 4.18
C ILE A 45 1.15 3.62 4.58
N ILE A 46 0.86 3.61 5.88
CA ILE A 46 -0.49 3.84 6.38
C ILE A 46 -0.47 4.97 7.41
N PHE A 47 -1.42 5.89 7.29
CA PHE A 47 -1.68 6.88 8.33
C PHE A 47 -2.98 6.57 9.09
N GLY A 48 -3.02 7.03 10.33
CA GLY A 48 -4.17 6.80 11.22
C GLY A 48 -4.16 5.42 11.86
N LEU A 49 -3.00 4.76 11.94
CA LEU A 49 -2.81 3.53 12.69
C LEU A 49 -2.97 3.76 14.20
N PRO A 50 -3.32 2.71 14.98
CA PRO A 50 -3.41 2.82 16.43
C PRO A 50 -2.12 3.37 17.04
N PHE A 51 -2.25 4.28 18.02
CA PHE A 51 -1.15 4.99 18.70
C PHE A 51 -0.25 5.85 17.80
N GLN A 52 -0.52 5.98 16.51
CA GLN A 52 0.32 6.76 15.60
C GLN A 52 0.24 8.25 15.91
N GLU A 53 1.40 8.90 16.03
CA GLU A 53 1.57 10.33 16.23
C GLU A 53 2.19 10.96 14.97
N ILE A 54 2.25 12.29 14.94
CA ILE A 54 2.81 13.04 13.80
C ILE A 54 4.28 12.68 13.59
N GLU A 55 5.03 12.54 14.67
CA GLU A 55 6.45 12.16 14.67
C GLU A 55 6.68 10.78 14.04
N ASP A 56 5.75 9.83 14.26
CA ASP A 56 5.82 8.50 13.64
C ASP A 56 5.67 8.60 12.11
N VAL A 57 4.75 9.44 11.63
CA VAL A 57 4.56 9.68 10.18
C VAL A 57 5.80 10.35 9.58
N ILE A 58 6.36 11.35 10.25
CA ILE A 58 7.58 12.03 9.80
C ILE A 58 8.73 11.04 9.70
N ASP A 59 9.01 10.28 10.75
CA ASP A 59 10.07 9.27 10.78
C ASP A 59 9.88 8.20 9.70
N THR A 60 8.64 7.73 9.53
CA THR A 60 8.29 6.72 8.51
C THR A 60 8.55 7.24 7.10
N ILE A 61 8.19 8.49 6.79
CA ILE A 61 8.43 9.07 5.47
C ILE A 61 9.92 9.32 5.24
N GLU A 62 10.65 9.84 6.22
CA GLU A 62 12.09 10.07 6.08
C GLU A 62 12.88 8.76 5.88
N LYS A 63 12.54 7.71 6.62
CA LYS A 63 13.11 6.38 6.41
C LYS A 63 12.74 5.80 5.04
N THR A 64 11.49 5.94 4.63
CA THR A 64 11.02 5.50 3.31
C THR A 64 11.76 6.22 2.19
N LYS A 65 11.89 7.55 2.30
CA LYS A 65 12.67 8.37 1.36
C LYS A 65 14.12 7.89 1.21
N SER A 66 14.77 7.50 2.31
CA SER A 66 16.15 7.01 2.26
C SER A 66 16.34 5.77 1.39
N LEU A 67 15.27 5.00 1.16
CA LEU A 67 15.24 3.81 0.31
C LEU A 67 14.84 4.13 -1.15
N GLN A 68 14.41 5.36 -1.42
CA GLN A 68 14.05 5.86 -2.75
C GLN A 68 13.09 4.94 -3.53
N PRO A 69 11.92 4.56 -2.98
CA PRO A 69 10.93 3.85 -3.78
C PRO A 69 10.44 4.74 -4.92
N ASP A 70 10.09 4.14 -6.05
CA ASP A 70 9.58 4.89 -7.22
C ASP A 70 8.12 5.31 -7.04
N ARG A 71 7.38 4.57 -6.20
CA ARG A 71 5.97 4.78 -5.90
C ARG A 71 5.70 4.64 -4.42
N LEU A 72 4.67 5.34 -3.98
CA LEU A 72 4.15 5.21 -2.63
C LEU A 72 2.63 5.10 -2.67
N ALA A 73 2.09 4.24 -1.82
CA ALA A 73 0.71 4.30 -1.43
C ALA A 73 0.66 4.77 0.03
N PHE A 74 -0.03 5.89 0.28
CA PHE A 74 -0.18 6.47 1.61
C PHE A 74 -1.63 6.35 2.04
N TYR A 75 -1.99 5.13 2.48
CA TYR A 75 -3.38 4.77 2.77
C TYR A 75 -3.86 5.22 4.13
N SER A 76 -5.14 5.58 4.19
CA SER A 76 -5.85 5.72 5.45
C SER A 76 -6.11 4.35 6.10
N TYR A 77 -5.79 4.21 7.39
CA TYR A 77 -6.18 3.03 8.16
C TYR A 77 -7.70 2.86 8.17
N ALA A 78 -8.17 1.69 7.75
CA ALA A 78 -9.56 1.29 7.81
C ALA A 78 -9.79 0.36 9.01
N HIS A 79 -10.54 0.85 10.01
CA HIS A 79 -10.90 0.05 11.18
C HIS A 79 -12.16 -0.76 10.88
N VAL A 80 -12.02 -2.10 10.88
CA VAL A 80 -13.10 -3.04 10.56
C VAL A 80 -13.16 -4.19 11.58
N PRO A 81 -13.38 -3.89 12.88
CA PRO A 81 -13.26 -4.87 13.97
C PRO A 81 -14.29 -5.99 13.90
N TRP A 82 -15.37 -5.80 13.15
CA TRP A 82 -16.43 -6.81 12.94
C TRP A 82 -16.01 -7.94 12.00
N ILE A 83 -14.94 -7.77 11.22
CA ILE A 83 -14.40 -8.84 10.36
C ILE A 83 -13.56 -9.78 11.22
N LYS A 84 -13.99 -11.04 11.35
CA LYS A 84 -13.25 -12.06 12.10
C LYS A 84 -11.90 -12.35 11.43
N GLY A 85 -10.84 -12.48 12.25
CA GLY A 85 -9.51 -12.87 11.77
C GLY A 85 -8.64 -11.73 11.20
N ASN A 86 -9.09 -10.49 11.23
CA ASN A 86 -8.35 -9.35 10.68
C ASN A 86 -7.18 -8.84 11.55
N GLY A 87 -6.92 -9.44 12.72
CA GLY A 87 -5.83 -9.03 13.62
C GLY A 87 -6.02 -7.68 14.32
N GLN A 88 -7.13 -6.99 14.12
CA GLN A 88 -7.41 -5.66 14.70
C GLN A 88 -7.93 -5.77 16.16
N ARG A 89 -7.17 -6.39 17.05
CA ARG A 89 -7.61 -6.70 18.42
C ARG A 89 -6.61 -6.32 19.52
N GLY A 90 -5.49 -5.74 19.17
CA GLY A 90 -4.43 -5.36 20.13
C GLY A 90 -4.56 -3.95 20.70
N PHE A 91 -5.68 -3.25 20.45
CA PHE A 91 -5.91 -1.86 20.80
C PHE A 91 -7.41 -1.58 20.91
N ASN A 92 -7.79 -0.45 21.49
CA ASN A 92 -9.16 0.03 21.60
C ASN A 92 -9.46 1.10 20.55
N ASP A 93 -10.74 1.39 20.32
CA ASP A 93 -11.17 2.44 19.39
C ASP A 93 -10.66 3.84 19.76
N GLU A 94 -10.31 4.05 21.02
CA GLU A 94 -9.76 5.30 21.55
C GLU A 94 -8.28 5.50 21.18
N ASP A 95 -7.58 4.41 20.88
CA ASP A 95 -6.18 4.42 20.49
C ASP A 95 -5.98 4.81 19.01
N ILE A 96 -7.07 4.90 18.25
CA ILE A 96 -7.06 5.21 16.81
C ILE A 96 -7.19 6.73 16.63
N PRO A 97 -6.27 7.39 15.92
CA PRO A 97 -6.42 8.79 15.56
C PRO A 97 -7.71 9.04 14.78
N LYS A 98 -8.51 10.02 15.24
CA LYS A 98 -9.80 10.40 14.65
C LYS A 98 -9.77 11.86 14.21
N ASP A 99 -10.74 12.22 13.39
CA ASP A 99 -11.07 13.59 13.02
C ASP A 99 -9.83 14.45 12.66
N ASP A 100 -9.65 15.57 13.34
CA ASP A 100 -8.55 16.51 13.09
C ASP A 100 -7.18 15.89 13.23
N LYS A 101 -6.98 15.00 14.22
CA LYS A 101 -5.70 14.31 14.39
C LYS A 101 -5.38 13.44 13.17
N LYS A 102 -6.34 12.66 12.70
CA LYS A 102 -6.14 11.83 11.50
C LYS A 102 -5.90 12.68 10.25
N ARG A 103 -6.59 13.81 10.14
CA ARG A 103 -6.38 14.78 9.08
C ARG A 103 -4.97 15.38 9.12
N MET A 104 -4.47 15.74 10.30
CA MET A 104 -3.11 16.27 10.47
C MET A 104 -2.05 15.25 10.05
N LEU A 105 -2.21 13.97 10.38
CA LEU A 105 -1.30 12.91 9.95
C LEU A 105 -1.21 12.85 8.41
N TYR A 106 -2.36 12.90 7.74
CA TYR A 106 -2.42 12.91 6.27
C TYR A 106 -1.75 14.14 5.67
N GLU A 107 -2.14 15.33 6.10
CA GLU A 107 -1.61 16.59 5.54
C GLU A 107 -0.09 16.70 5.77
N THR A 108 0.39 16.29 6.94
CA THR A 108 1.83 16.27 7.24
C THR A 108 2.55 15.29 6.31
N GLY A 109 2.04 14.08 6.19
CA GLY A 109 2.64 13.07 5.31
C GLY A 109 2.61 13.49 3.85
N LYS A 110 1.50 13.98 3.35
CA LYS A 110 1.35 14.48 1.98
C LYS A 110 2.32 15.61 1.68
N LYS A 111 2.45 16.59 2.59
CA LYS A 111 3.41 17.69 2.44
C LYS A 111 4.84 17.16 2.31
N LEU A 112 5.25 16.26 3.20
CA LEU A 112 6.58 15.66 3.17
C LEU A 112 6.84 14.88 1.87
N LEU A 113 5.83 14.15 1.36
CA LEU A 113 5.97 13.45 0.08
C LEU A 113 6.21 14.42 -1.08
N TYR A 114 5.50 15.53 -1.16
CA TYR A 114 5.75 16.57 -2.17
C TYR A 114 7.14 17.20 -2.04
N GLU A 115 7.55 17.52 -0.83
CA GLU A 115 8.90 18.08 -0.55
C GLU A 115 10.02 17.10 -0.95
N ASN A 116 9.72 15.81 -1.01
CA ASN A 116 10.64 14.76 -1.44
C ASN A 116 10.47 14.35 -2.92
N GLY A 117 9.77 15.15 -3.72
CA GLY A 117 9.68 14.98 -5.17
C GLY A 117 8.62 13.99 -5.65
N TYR A 118 7.80 13.44 -4.73
CA TYR A 118 6.68 12.61 -5.13
C TYR A 118 5.49 13.47 -5.56
N GLN A 119 4.81 13.04 -6.61
CA GLN A 119 3.61 13.68 -7.14
C GLN A 119 2.39 12.79 -6.88
N GLU A 120 1.29 13.40 -6.47
CA GLU A 120 0.04 12.69 -6.27
C GLU A 120 -0.55 12.24 -7.62
N ILE A 121 -0.82 10.96 -7.73
CA ILE A 121 -1.48 10.37 -8.91
C ILE A 121 -3.00 10.34 -8.71
N GLY A 122 -3.43 10.20 -7.46
CA GLY A 122 -4.82 10.14 -7.01
C GLY A 122 -5.08 8.97 -6.08
N MET A 123 -6.13 9.07 -5.28
CA MET A 123 -6.56 8.06 -4.31
C MET A 123 -5.37 7.49 -3.49
N ASP A 124 -4.67 8.38 -2.80
CA ASP A 124 -3.55 8.05 -1.89
C ASP A 124 -2.30 7.45 -2.56
N HIS A 125 -2.21 7.50 -3.88
CA HIS A 125 -1.03 7.05 -4.63
C HIS A 125 -0.14 8.22 -5.03
N PHE A 126 1.16 8.02 -4.85
CA PHE A 126 2.21 8.97 -5.19
C PHE A 126 3.28 8.28 -6.04
N ALA A 127 3.93 9.02 -6.93
CA ALA A 127 5.02 8.51 -7.74
C ALA A 127 6.07 9.60 -8.01
N LEU A 128 7.31 9.19 -8.20
CA LEU A 128 8.35 10.06 -8.75
C LEU A 128 8.04 10.34 -10.24
N GLU A 129 8.44 11.50 -10.72
CA GLU A 129 8.23 11.89 -12.14
C GLU A 129 8.91 10.96 -13.14
N THR A 130 9.94 10.25 -12.70
CA THR A 130 10.65 9.26 -13.52
C THR A 130 9.85 7.96 -13.69
N ASP A 131 8.92 7.66 -12.79
CA ASP A 131 8.13 6.42 -12.84
C ASP A 131 7.10 6.42 -13.96
N SER A 132 6.86 5.25 -14.54
CA SER A 132 5.89 5.05 -15.62
C SER A 132 4.44 5.38 -15.20
N LEU A 133 4.11 5.31 -13.91
CA LEU A 133 2.78 5.66 -13.41
C LEU A 133 2.53 7.16 -13.52
N TYR A 134 3.50 8.00 -13.14
CA TYR A 134 3.41 9.44 -13.30
C TYR A 134 3.34 9.84 -14.77
N LYS A 135 4.16 9.22 -15.62
CA LYS A 135 4.12 9.45 -17.07
C LYS A 135 2.74 9.16 -17.64
N ALA A 136 2.18 7.98 -17.32
CA ALA A 136 0.82 7.63 -17.76
C ALA A 136 -0.25 8.60 -17.22
N PHE A 137 -0.09 9.11 -15.99
CA PHE A 137 -0.96 10.14 -15.44
C PHE A 137 -0.89 11.44 -16.25
N LYS A 138 0.30 11.91 -16.59
CA LYS A 138 0.50 13.12 -17.40
C LYS A 138 -0.01 12.97 -18.82
N ASP A 139 0.16 11.79 -19.41
CA ASP A 139 -0.26 11.49 -20.79
C ASP A 139 -1.75 11.15 -20.90
N GLY A 140 -2.49 11.12 -19.79
CA GLY A 140 -3.90 10.74 -19.77
C GLY A 140 -4.17 9.27 -20.12
N THR A 141 -3.14 8.42 -20.03
CA THR A 141 -3.23 6.98 -20.30
C THR A 141 -3.30 6.12 -19.06
N LEU A 142 -3.37 6.75 -17.89
CA LEU A 142 -3.49 6.06 -16.61
C LEU A 142 -4.73 5.18 -16.59
N HIS A 143 -4.55 3.93 -16.22
CA HIS A 143 -5.64 2.97 -16.04
C HIS A 143 -5.77 2.59 -14.55
N ARG A 144 -6.98 2.27 -14.14
CA ARG A 144 -7.27 1.73 -12.81
C ARG A 144 -8.09 0.46 -12.93
N ASN A 145 -7.64 -0.61 -12.28
CA ASN A 145 -8.37 -1.85 -12.10
C ASN A 145 -8.62 -2.11 -10.60
N PHE A 146 -9.12 -3.28 -10.23
CA PHE A 146 -9.38 -3.63 -8.82
C PHE A 146 -8.11 -3.67 -7.96
N MET A 147 -6.92 -3.84 -8.54
CA MET A 147 -5.64 -3.83 -7.81
C MET A 147 -5.07 -2.42 -7.61
N GLY A 148 -5.66 -1.39 -8.21
CA GLY A 148 -5.18 -0.01 -8.15
C GLY A 148 -4.77 0.56 -9.49
N TYR A 149 -3.89 1.57 -9.46
CA TYR A 149 -3.43 2.25 -10.67
C TYR A 149 -2.37 1.47 -11.44
N SER A 150 -2.48 1.53 -12.76
CA SER A 150 -1.56 0.91 -13.73
C SER A 150 -1.22 1.86 -14.85
N SER A 151 0.03 1.81 -15.32
CA SER A 151 0.46 2.50 -16.54
C SER A 151 0.10 1.76 -17.83
N SER A 152 -0.47 0.57 -17.71
CA SER A 152 -0.91 -0.25 -18.86
C SER A 152 -2.38 -0.60 -18.72
N LYS A 153 -3.11 -0.48 -19.83
CA LYS A 153 -4.51 -0.84 -19.92
C LYS A 153 -4.63 -2.29 -20.38
N THR A 154 -5.14 -3.14 -19.51
CA THR A 154 -5.47 -4.52 -19.84
C THR A 154 -6.94 -4.63 -20.21
N GLN A 155 -7.25 -5.39 -21.29
CA GLN A 155 -8.63 -5.65 -21.69
C GLN A 155 -9.24 -6.83 -20.93
N LEU A 156 -8.38 -7.79 -20.60
CA LEU A 156 -8.74 -9.01 -19.88
C LEU A 156 -7.61 -9.36 -18.92
N MET A 157 -7.95 -9.66 -17.67
CA MET A 157 -7.06 -10.24 -16.68
C MET A 157 -7.69 -11.52 -16.15
N ILE A 158 -6.95 -12.62 -16.21
CA ILE A 158 -7.38 -13.92 -15.71
C ILE A 158 -6.69 -14.19 -14.38
N GLY A 159 -7.48 -14.30 -13.32
CA GLY A 159 -7.01 -14.62 -11.98
C GLY A 159 -6.77 -16.13 -11.84
N LEU A 160 -5.55 -16.51 -11.46
CA LEU A 160 -5.17 -17.89 -11.21
C LEU A 160 -5.00 -18.13 -9.72
N GLY A 161 -5.57 -19.22 -9.24
CA GLY A 161 -5.49 -19.65 -7.84
C GLY A 161 -6.69 -19.26 -6.99
N VAL A 162 -6.70 -19.74 -5.75
CA VAL A 162 -7.74 -19.46 -4.75
C VAL A 162 -7.89 -17.94 -4.51
N SER A 163 -9.11 -17.47 -4.37
CA SER A 163 -9.47 -16.04 -4.13
C SER A 163 -9.12 -15.07 -5.27
N SER A 164 -8.44 -15.50 -6.32
CA SER A 164 -8.03 -14.58 -7.38
C SER A 164 -9.21 -14.00 -8.14
N ILE A 165 -9.03 -12.76 -8.60
CA ILE A 165 -10.05 -12.03 -9.33
C ILE A 165 -9.65 -11.92 -10.79
N SER A 166 -10.58 -12.30 -11.66
CA SER A 166 -10.55 -12.01 -13.09
C SER A 166 -11.32 -10.74 -13.37
N ASP A 167 -10.83 -9.94 -14.30
CA ASP A 167 -11.37 -8.61 -14.63
C ASP A 167 -11.46 -8.45 -16.14
N SER A 168 -12.61 -8.03 -16.62
CA SER A 168 -12.86 -7.61 -17.98
C SER A 168 -13.63 -6.29 -18.02
N TRP A 169 -13.83 -5.68 -19.18
CA TRP A 169 -14.57 -4.41 -19.32
C TRP A 169 -15.98 -4.41 -18.72
N TYR A 170 -16.61 -5.57 -18.63
CA TYR A 170 -18.03 -5.68 -18.29
C TYR A 170 -18.31 -6.62 -17.13
N SER A 171 -17.29 -7.30 -16.59
CA SER A 171 -17.51 -8.29 -15.56
C SER A 171 -16.28 -8.53 -14.69
N PHE A 172 -16.55 -8.92 -13.46
CA PHE A 172 -15.58 -9.47 -12.52
C PHE A 172 -16.00 -10.89 -12.16
N ALA A 173 -15.02 -11.76 -12.04
CA ALA A 173 -15.22 -13.10 -11.51
C ALA A 173 -14.16 -13.39 -10.45
N GLN A 174 -14.57 -13.95 -9.33
CA GLN A 174 -13.65 -14.33 -8.26
C GLN A 174 -13.69 -15.82 -8.04
N ASN A 175 -12.53 -16.46 -8.01
CA ASN A 175 -12.39 -17.85 -7.60
C ASN A 175 -12.79 -18.01 -6.14
N VAL A 176 -13.22 -19.21 -5.76
CA VAL A 176 -13.61 -19.52 -4.38
C VAL A 176 -12.48 -19.18 -3.41
N LYS A 177 -12.85 -18.79 -2.19
CA LYS A 177 -11.91 -18.28 -1.16
C LYS A 177 -11.36 -19.36 -0.25
N ASN A 178 -11.96 -20.55 -0.29
CA ASN A 178 -11.51 -21.71 0.47
C ASN A 178 -10.61 -22.59 -0.42
N LEU A 179 -9.52 -23.08 0.13
CA LEU A 179 -8.52 -23.86 -0.62
C LEU A 179 -9.06 -25.24 -1.02
N GLU A 180 -9.77 -25.89 -0.11
CA GLU A 180 -10.36 -27.22 -0.32
C GLU A 180 -11.42 -27.16 -1.43
N ASP A 181 -12.31 -26.17 -1.38
CA ASP A 181 -13.36 -25.96 -2.41
C ASP A 181 -12.72 -25.65 -3.76
N TYR A 182 -11.59 -24.89 -3.76
CA TYR A 182 -10.88 -24.57 -4.99
C TYR A 182 -10.32 -25.82 -5.67
N TYR A 183 -9.72 -26.74 -4.92
CA TYR A 183 -9.23 -28.01 -5.47
C TYR A 183 -10.37 -28.91 -5.97
N GLN A 184 -11.48 -28.98 -5.24
CA GLN A 184 -12.65 -29.77 -5.67
C GLN A 184 -13.26 -29.30 -6.99
N ILE A 185 -13.19 -28.01 -7.29
CA ILE A 185 -13.70 -27.45 -8.55
C ILE A 185 -12.74 -27.71 -9.72
N LEU A 186 -11.45 -27.90 -9.45
CA LEU A 186 -10.47 -28.17 -10.49
C LEU A 186 -10.36 -29.64 -10.90
N GLU A 187 -10.88 -30.56 -10.06
CA GLU A 187 -10.98 -32.00 -10.35
C GLU A 187 -12.20 -32.31 -11.25
#